data_2fbb9002e4176b0362d0083b838f3aaf
#
_entry.id   2fbb9002e4176b0362d0083b838f3aaf
#
_cell.length_a   1.000
_cell.length_b   1.000
_cell.length_c   1.000
_cell.angle_alpha   90.00
_cell.angle_beta   90.00
_cell.angle_gamma   90.00
#
_symmetry.space_group_name_H-M   'P 1'
#
loop_
_entity.id
_entity.type
_entity.pdbx_description
1 polymer ?
#
loop_
_entity_poly.entity_id
_entity_poly.type
_entity_poly.pdbx_seq_one_letter_code
_entity_poly.pdbx_strand_id
1 'polypeptide(L)'
;EIGSGLVGSEMCIRDRYHYPINHERLIIGKFCSIACGAKFLFNCANHTLKSLSTYTFPLFYEDWELDKADVASAWDNKGDIVIGNDVWIGYEAVIMAGVHIGDGAIVGTRAVVTKDVPPYTIVGGVPTKEIRKRFSPDIIEQMQTLKWWDWSVDKIQEFLPYLMNGDLEKIVAMKNR
;
A
#
# COMPACT_ATOMS: atom_id res chain seq x y z
N GLU A 1 6.04 8.87 5.45
CA GLU A 1 7.44 8.49 5.74
C GLU A 1 7.82 7.28 4.87
N ILE A 2 8.95 7.38 4.20
CA ILE A 2 9.49 6.29 3.37
C ILE A 2 10.60 5.63 4.20
N GLY A 3 10.40 4.37 4.56
CA GLY A 3 11.40 3.60 5.31
C GLY A 3 12.72 3.47 4.53
N SER A 4 13.85 3.52 5.24
CA SER A 4 15.18 3.32 4.66
C SER A 4 15.30 1.89 4.11
N GLY A 5 15.42 1.73 2.80
CA GLY A 5 15.53 0.40 2.15
C GLY A 5 14.95 0.38 0.74
N LEU A 6 14.69 1.53 0.18
CA LEU A 6 14.28 1.67 -1.21
C LEU A 6 15.47 1.47 -2.14
N VAL A 7 15.52 0.32 -2.76
CA VAL A 7 16.43 0.03 -3.87
C VAL A 7 15.61 -0.05 -5.14
N GLY A 8 15.63 1.01 -5.91
CA GLY A 8 15.01 1.06 -7.22
C GLY A 8 15.14 2.46 -7.78
N SER A 9 15.90 2.61 -8.83
CA SER A 9 16.34 3.88 -9.39
C SER A 9 15.27 4.73 -10.06
N GLU A 10 14.00 4.31 -10.05
CA GLU A 10 12.91 5.09 -10.65
C GLU A 10 11.57 4.85 -9.95
N MET A 11 11.45 5.31 -8.72
CA MET A 11 10.16 5.31 -8.06
C MET A 11 9.37 6.55 -8.47
N CYS A 12 8.55 6.40 -9.50
CA CYS A 12 7.59 7.42 -9.92
C CYS A 12 6.31 7.31 -9.10
N ILE A 13 6.36 7.71 -7.85
CA ILE A 13 5.14 7.86 -7.04
C ILE A 13 4.40 9.11 -7.53
N ARG A 14 3.18 8.95 -7.99
CA ARG A 14 2.26 10.05 -8.24
C ARG A 14 1.13 9.97 -7.24
N ASP A 15 1.19 10.84 -6.23
CA ASP A 15 0.07 11.14 -5.37
C ASP A 15 -0.89 12.07 -6.12
N ARG A 16 -2.18 11.81 -6.01
CA ARG A 16 -3.22 12.63 -6.61
C ARG A 16 -4.32 12.88 -5.60
N TYR A 17 -4.85 14.09 -5.64
CA TYR A 17 -5.94 14.51 -4.77
C TYR A 17 -5.58 14.50 -3.28
N HIS A 18 -4.33 14.87 -2.94
CA HIS A 18 -3.92 15.11 -1.58
C HIS A 18 -4.19 16.58 -1.21
N TYR A 19 -5.11 16.80 -0.30
CA TYR A 19 -5.39 18.11 0.28
C TYR A 19 -5.03 18.10 1.76
N PRO A 20 -4.34 19.14 2.28
CA PRO A 20 -3.85 19.17 3.67
C PRO A 20 -4.92 19.05 4.75
N ILE A 21 -6.19 19.26 4.40
CA ILE A 21 -7.32 19.29 5.33
C ILE A 21 -7.57 17.93 6.01
N ASN A 22 -7.32 16.83 5.30
CA ASN A 22 -7.67 15.49 5.78
C ASN A 22 -6.53 14.78 6.52
N HIS A 23 -5.31 15.32 6.50
CA HIS A 23 -4.11 14.78 7.15
C HIS A 23 -3.82 13.30 6.86
N GLU A 24 -4.40 12.74 5.77
CA GLU A 24 -4.10 11.38 5.35
C GLU A 24 -2.66 11.25 4.87
N ARG A 25 -2.07 10.08 5.12
CA ARG A 25 -0.68 9.78 4.82
C ARG A 25 -0.56 8.60 3.88
N LEU A 26 0.51 8.59 3.08
CA LEU A 26 1.02 7.40 2.44
C LEU A 26 2.16 6.85 3.30
N ILE A 27 1.98 5.66 3.83
CA ILE A 27 2.98 4.97 4.64
C ILE A 27 3.48 3.78 3.83
N ILE A 28 4.79 3.71 3.59
CA ILE A 28 5.40 2.61 2.82
C ILE A 28 6.47 1.95 3.69
N GLY A 29 6.37 0.63 3.82
CA GLY A 29 7.34 -0.19 4.52
C GLY A 29 8.67 -0.34 3.77
N LYS A 30 9.53 -1.20 4.30
CA LYS A 30 10.88 -1.45 3.78
C LYS A 30 10.85 -2.44 2.61
N PHE A 31 11.86 -2.37 1.76
CA PHE A 31 12.10 -3.31 0.65
C PHE A 31 10.94 -3.44 -0.35
N CYS A 32 10.15 -2.38 -0.51
CA CYS A 32 9.08 -2.35 -1.51
C CYS A 32 9.63 -2.06 -2.91
N SER A 33 9.04 -2.70 -3.91
CA SER A 33 9.27 -2.44 -5.32
C SER A 33 8.02 -1.79 -5.93
N ILE A 34 8.11 -0.51 -6.31
CA ILE A 34 6.99 0.23 -6.87
C ILE A 34 7.32 0.62 -8.31
N ALA A 35 6.60 0.02 -9.25
CA ALA A 35 6.83 0.26 -10.66
C ALA A 35 6.37 1.67 -11.08
N CYS A 36 6.91 2.12 -12.21
CA CYS A 36 6.57 3.41 -12.80
C CYS A 36 5.06 3.54 -13.06
N GLY A 37 4.52 4.74 -12.84
CA GLY A 37 3.11 5.04 -13.09
C GLY A 37 2.14 4.54 -12.02
N ALA A 38 2.60 3.88 -10.95
CA ALA A 38 1.74 3.57 -9.81
C ALA A 38 1.13 4.85 -9.23
N LYS A 39 -0.15 4.81 -8.88
CA LYS A 39 -0.92 5.97 -8.40
C LYS A 39 -1.55 5.65 -7.06
N PHE A 40 -1.47 6.62 -6.15
CA PHE A 40 -2.13 6.58 -4.85
C PHE A 40 -3.21 7.65 -4.84
N LEU A 41 -4.47 7.25 -4.76
CA LEU A 41 -5.63 8.16 -4.78
C LEU A 41 -6.10 8.38 -3.36
N PHE A 42 -5.93 9.58 -2.86
CA PHE A 42 -6.33 9.99 -1.52
C PHE A 42 -7.81 10.36 -1.42
N ASN A 43 -8.27 10.67 -0.22
CA ASN A 43 -9.69 10.85 0.09
C ASN A 43 -10.41 11.91 -0.75
N CYS A 44 -9.72 12.94 -1.21
CA CYS A 44 -10.33 13.95 -2.06
C CYS A 44 -10.81 13.45 -3.44
N ALA A 45 -10.48 12.19 -3.78
CA ALA A 45 -11.08 11.50 -4.92
C ALA A 45 -12.44 10.83 -4.59
N ASN A 46 -12.84 10.83 -3.30
CA ASN A 46 -14.08 10.20 -2.83
C ASN A 46 -15.09 11.26 -2.42
N HIS A 47 -16.07 11.53 -3.27
CA HIS A 47 -17.21 12.36 -2.88
C HIS A 47 -18.02 11.65 -1.79
N THR A 48 -18.61 12.41 -0.86
CA THR A 48 -19.48 11.81 0.16
C THR A 48 -20.70 11.15 -0.47
N LEU A 49 -21.02 9.95 0.01
CA LEU A 49 -22.21 9.20 -0.38
C LEU A 49 -23.40 9.47 0.55
N LYS A 50 -23.25 10.33 1.56
CA LYS A 50 -24.31 10.69 2.51
C LYS A 50 -25.27 11.74 1.97
N SER A 51 -24.82 12.54 0.99
CA SER A 51 -25.63 13.55 0.32
C SER A 51 -26.54 12.94 -0.73
N LEU A 52 -27.69 13.59 -0.96
CA LEU A 52 -28.59 13.26 -2.09
C LEU A 52 -27.97 13.63 -3.43
N SER A 53 -27.02 14.58 -3.46
CA SER A 53 -26.26 14.97 -4.64
C SER A 53 -24.82 14.56 -4.51
N THR A 54 -24.19 14.09 -5.57
CA THR A 54 -22.76 13.82 -5.65
C THR A 54 -21.93 15.06 -5.99
N TYR A 55 -22.59 16.19 -6.23
CA TYR A 55 -21.88 17.45 -6.48
C TYR A 55 -21.28 17.98 -5.17
N THR A 56 -20.04 18.44 -5.25
CA THR A 56 -19.26 18.88 -4.08
C THR A 56 -19.56 20.33 -3.71
N PHE A 57 -20.81 20.65 -3.41
CA PHE A 57 -21.22 21.99 -2.98
C PHE A 57 -20.32 22.62 -1.92
N PRO A 58 -19.85 21.88 -0.89
CA PRO A 58 -19.02 22.47 0.16
C PRO A 58 -17.66 22.97 -0.34
N LEU A 59 -17.15 22.49 -1.49
CA LEU A 59 -15.90 23.03 -2.08
C LEU A 59 -16.09 24.45 -2.62
N PHE A 60 -17.30 24.79 -3.00
CA PHE A 60 -17.68 26.09 -3.55
C PHE A 60 -18.55 26.85 -2.54
N TYR A 61 -18.14 26.77 -1.28
CA TYR A 61 -18.90 27.27 -0.13
C TYR A 61 -19.28 28.76 -0.28
N GLU A 62 -18.41 29.58 -0.87
CA GLU A 62 -18.67 31.01 -1.09
C GLU A 62 -19.80 31.23 -2.10
N ASP A 63 -19.83 30.47 -3.21
CA ASP A 63 -20.82 30.57 -4.27
C ASP A 63 -22.23 30.12 -3.80
N TRP A 64 -22.24 29.24 -2.80
CA TRP A 64 -23.45 28.62 -2.27
C TRP A 64 -23.82 29.11 -0.86
N GLU A 65 -23.17 30.17 -0.36
CA GLU A 65 -23.44 30.76 0.96
C GLU A 65 -23.34 29.73 2.11
N LEU A 66 -22.42 28.77 2.01
CA LEU A 66 -22.18 27.74 3.03
C LEU A 66 -21.07 28.19 3.99
N ASP A 67 -20.98 27.54 5.16
CA ASP A 67 -19.86 27.75 6.07
C ASP A 67 -18.59 27.07 5.53
N LYS A 68 -17.45 27.76 5.61
CA LYS A 68 -16.14 27.20 5.26
C LYS A 68 -15.83 25.92 6.04
N ALA A 69 -16.35 25.76 7.25
CA ALA A 69 -16.23 24.56 8.05
C ALA A 69 -16.84 23.33 7.38
N ASP A 70 -17.82 23.52 6.47
CA ASP A 70 -18.49 22.42 5.77
C ASP A 70 -17.63 21.79 4.68
N VAL A 71 -16.51 22.41 4.28
CA VAL A 71 -15.63 21.90 3.21
C VAL A 71 -15.17 20.46 3.50
N ALA A 72 -14.89 20.13 4.75
CA ALA A 72 -14.49 18.78 5.15
C ALA A 72 -15.60 17.72 4.91
N SER A 73 -16.85 18.15 4.80
CA SER A 73 -18.00 17.25 4.54
C SER A 73 -18.13 16.84 3.08
N ALA A 74 -17.36 17.46 2.17
CA ALA A 74 -17.40 17.13 0.74
C ALA A 74 -16.91 15.71 0.44
N TRP A 75 -16.15 15.11 1.36
CA TRP A 75 -15.48 13.82 1.16
C TRP A 75 -15.78 12.81 2.28
N ASP A 76 -15.78 11.55 1.89
CA ASP A 76 -15.70 10.44 2.86
C ASP A 76 -14.23 10.15 3.17
N ASN A 77 -13.81 10.41 4.40
CA ASN A 77 -12.45 10.10 4.86
C ASN A 77 -12.32 8.60 5.16
N LYS A 78 -11.49 7.89 4.39
CA LYS A 78 -11.21 6.46 4.55
C LYS A 78 -9.89 6.17 5.27
N GLY A 79 -9.15 7.22 5.65
CA GLY A 79 -7.87 7.09 6.34
C GLY A 79 -6.66 6.97 5.43
N ASP A 80 -5.55 6.59 6.04
CA ASP A 80 -4.24 6.46 5.42
C ASP A 80 -4.19 5.34 4.38
N ILE A 81 -3.28 5.46 3.41
CA ILE A 81 -2.87 4.33 2.55
C ILE A 81 -1.63 3.73 3.20
N VAL A 82 -1.69 2.44 3.52
CA VAL A 82 -0.59 1.73 4.19
C VAL A 82 -0.08 0.59 3.33
N ILE A 83 1.18 0.65 2.97
CA ILE A 83 1.89 -0.40 2.23
C ILE A 83 2.85 -1.07 3.20
N GLY A 84 2.72 -2.37 3.40
CA GLY A 84 3.62 -3.17 4.23
C GLY A 84 5.03 -3.27 3.69
N ASN A 85 5.79 -4.23 4.19
CA ASN A 85 7.16 -4.48 3.78
C ASN A 85 7.23 -5.54 2.66
N ASP A 86 8.27 -5.55 1.85
CA ASP A 86 8.47 -6.51 0.74
C ASP A 86 7.28 -6.54 -0.25
N VAL A 87 6.60 -5.41 -0.44
CA VAL A 87 5.45 -5.30 -1.35
C VAL A 87 5.93 -4.96 -2.76
N TRP A 88 5.36 -5.66 -3.74
CA TRP A 88 5.57 -5.33 -5.15
C TRP A 88 4.29 -4.73 -5.74
N ILE A 89 4.37 -3.47 -6.19
CA ILE A 89 3.28 -2.78 -6.90
C ILE A 89 3.65 -2.70 -8.38
N GLY A 90 2.84 -3.33 -9.20
CA GLY A 90 3.02 -3.41 -10.65
C GLY A 90 2.80 -2.08 -11.38
N TYR A 91 3.24 -2.04 -12.63
CA TYR A 91 3.17 -0.88 -13.51
C TYR A 91 1.74 -0.32 -13.62
N GLU A 92 1.60 0.99 -13.47
CA GLU A 92 0.33 1.74 -13.55
C GLU A 92 -0.78 1.22 -12.61
N ALA A 93 -0.46 0.48 -11.56
CA ALA A 93 -1.46 0.08 -10.56
C ALA A 93 -2.01 1.31 -9.81
N VAL A 94 -3.26 1.24 -9.39
CA VAL A 94 -3.95 2.31 -8.67
C VAL A 94 -4.36 1.80 -7.30
N ILE A 95 -3.91 2.48 -6.26
CA ILE A 95 -4.26 2.18 -4.87
C ILE A 95 -5.22 3.25 -4.37
N MET A 96 -6.39 2.82 -3.92
CA MET A 96 -7.45 3.73 -3.43
C MET A 96 -7.22 4.13 -1.97
N ALA A 97 -7.84 5.25 -1.58
CA ALA A 97 -7.79 5.77 -0.21
C ALA A 97 -8.19 4.71 0.84
N GLY A 98 -7.51 4.73 1.97
CA GLY A 98 -7.78 3.85 3.12
C GLY A 98 -7.38 2.39 2.92
N VAL A 99 -6.73 2.03 1.81
CA VAL A 99 -6.31 0.65 1.55
C VAL A 99 -5.04 0.30 2.32
N HIS A 100 -5.04 -0.87 2.96
CA HIS A 100 -3.87 -1.48 3.57
C HIS A 100 -3.41 -2.69 2.73
N ILE A 101 -2.14 -2.68 2.33
CA ILE A 101 -1.51 -3.80 1.61
C ILE A 101 -0.52 -4.47 2.55
N GLY A 102 -0.78 -5.74 2.86
CA GLY A 102 0.02 -6.53 3.79
C GLY A 102 1.42 -6.86 3.27
N ASP A 103 2.31 -7.21 4.21
CA ASP A 103 3.70 -7.57 3.92
C ASP A 103 3.81 -8.65 2.84
N GLY A 104 4.76 -8.51 1.94
CA GLY A 104 5.02 -9.48 0.89
C GLY A 104 3.93 -9.60 -0.18
N ALA A 105 2.92 -8.74 -0.19
CA ALA A 105 1.87 -8.78 -1.21
C ALA A 105 2.36 -8.31 -2.59
N ILE A 106 1.66 -8.75 -3.62
CA ILE A 106 1.92 -8.36 -5.01
C ILE A 106 0.65 -7.81 -5.63
N VAL A 107 0.74 -6.59 -6.15
CA VAL A 107 -0.31 -5.95 -6.94
C VAL A 107 0.06 -6.02 -8.41
N GLY A 108 -0.78 -6.66 -9.21
CA GLY A 108 -0.55 -6.82 -10.65
C GLY A 108 -0.55 -5.49 -11.41
N THR A 109 0.05 -5.50 -12.60
CA THR A 109 0.06 -4.36 -13.53
C THR A 109 -1.35 -3.87 -13.82
N ARG A 110 -1.56 -2.54 -13.78
CA ARG A 110 -2.84 -1.86 -14.05
C ARG A 110 -4.01 -2.30 -13.16
N ALA A 111 -3.73 -2.93 -12.03
CA ALA A 111 -4.74 -3.32 -11.07
C ALA A 111 -5.29 -2.08 -10.33
N VAL A 112 -6.58 -2.11 -9.96
CA VAL A 112 -7.20 -1.08 -9.13
C VAL A 112 -7.58 -1.69 -7.78
N VAL A 113 -6.80 -1.37 -6.75
CA VAL A 113 -6.95 -1.90 -5.41
C VAL A 113 -7.95 -1.04 -4.63
N THR A 114 -9.11 -1.62 -4.34
CA THR A 114 -10.22 -0.93 -3.67
C THR A 114 -10.50 -1.45 -2.25
N LYS A 115 -9.80 -2.51 -1.83
CA LYS A 115 -9.93 -3.16 -0.52
C LYS A 115 -8.56 -3.60 -0.05
N ASP A 116 -8.45 -3.87 1.25
CA ASP A 116 -7.22 -4.39 1.84
C ASP A 116 -6.75 -5.68 1.16
N VAL A 117 -5.44 -5.81 1.07
CA VAL A 117 -4.77 -6.98 0.51
C VAL A 117 -4.06 -7.71 1.63
N PRO A 118 -4.42 -8.97 1.93
CA PRO A 118 -3.75 -9.74 2.97
C PRO A 118 -2.26 -9.97 2.66
N PRO A 119 -1.44 -10.24 3.69
CA PRO A 119 -0.02 -10.55 3.49
C PRO A 119 0.21 -11.69 2.50
N TYR A 120 1.29 -11.60 1.75
CA TYR A 120 1.73 -12.61 0.76
C TYR A 120 0.66 -13.01 -0.26
N THR A 121 -0.27 -12.09 -0.55
CA THR A 121 -1.36 -12.29 -1.52
C THR A 121 -1.01 -11.61 -2.83
N ILE A 122 -1.25 -12.30 -3.92
CA ILE A 122 -1.17 -11.75 -5.28
C ILE A 122 -2.58 -11.35 -5.71
N VAL A 123 -2.75 -10.06 -6.03
CA VAL A 123 -4.02 -9.51 -6.52
C VAL A 123 -3.86 -8.89 -7.89
N GLY A 124 -4.93 -8.88 -8.69
CA GLY A 124 -4.94 -8.24 -10.00
C GLY A 124 -6.35 -7.94 -10.49
N GLY A 125 -6.46 -7.15 -11.54
CA GLY A 125 -7.73 -6.79 -12.17
C GLY A 125 -8.34 -5.47 -11.67
N VAL A 126 -9.52 -5.12 -12.21
CA VAL A 126 -10.26 -3.88 -11.93
C VAL A 126 -11.73 -4.23 -11.65
N PRO A 127 -12.20 -4.12 -10.39
CA PRO A 127 -11.41 -4.02 -9.16
C PRO A 127 -10.58 -5.29 -8.92
N THR A 128 -9.57 -5.20 -8.05
CA THR A 128 -8.71 -6.34 -7.74
C THR A 128 -9.48 -7.52 -7.16
N LYS A 129 -9.05 -8.72 -7.59
CA LYS A 129 -9.41 -9.99 -6.96
C LYS A 129 -8.14 -10.73 -6.58
N GLU A 130 -8.22 -11.57 -5.55
CA GLU A 130 -7.14 -12.49 -5.22
C GLU A 130 -6.93 -13.47 -6.37
N ILE A 131 -5.67 -13.57 -6.82
CA ILE A 131 -5.25 -14.57 -7.81
C ILE A 131 -4.83 -15.84 -7.08
N ARG A 132 -3.89 -15.69 -6.11
CA ARG A 132 -3.41 -16.74 -5.22
C ARG A 132 -2.56 -16.18 -4.10
N LYS A 133 -2.25 -17.00 -3.12
CA LYS A 133 -1.17 -16.74 -2.16
C LYS A 133 0.21 -17.04 -2.80
N ARG A 134 1.26 -16.35 -2.35
CA ARG A 134 2.64 -16.61 -2.77
C ARG A 134 3.14 -17.96 -2.25
N PHE A 135 2.74 -18.31 -1.02
CA PHE A 135 3.20 -19.46 -0.27
C PHE A 135 2.04 -20.15 0.46
N SER A 136 2.30 -21.33 1.05
CA SER A 136 1.35 -21.99 1.95
C SER A 136 1.12 -21.18 3.22
N PRO A 137 -0.01 -21.37 3.92
CA PRO A 137 -0.31 -20.64 5.16
C PRO A 137 0.82 -20.75 6.21
N ASP A 138 1.40 -21.94 6.37
CA ASP A 138 2.48 -22.18 7.35
C ASP A 138 3.74 -21.39 7.03
N ILE A 139 4.10 -21.27 5.75
CA ILE A 139 5.23 -20.45 5.29
C ILE A 139 4.94 -18.96 5.50
N ILE A 140 3.72 -18.53 5.22
CA ILE A 140 3.32 -17.13 5.43
C ILE A 140 3.43 -16.75 6.90
N GLU A 141 2.96 -17.59 7.81
CA GLU A 141 3.06 -17.37 9.26
C GLU A 141 4.52 -17.27 9.71
N GLN A 142 5.37 -18.19 9.23
CA GLN A 142 6.81 -18.15 9.53
C GLN A 142 7.47 -16.88 9.00
N MET A 143 7.17 -16.45 7.77
CA MET A 143 7.71 -15.24 7.19
C MET A 143 7.26 -13.97 7.92
N GLN A 144 6.01 -13.93 8.37
CA GLN A 144 5.50 -12.83 9.19
C GLN A 144 6.14 -12.77 10.58
N THR A 145 6.53 -13.92 11.14
CA THR A 145 7.29 -14.01 12.39
C THR A 145 8.77 -13.66 12.20
N LEU A 146 9.33 -14.05 11.06
CA LEU A 146 10.73 -13.83 10.73
C LEU A 146 11.08 -12.36 10.58
N LYS A 147 10.24 -11.60 9.90
CA LYS A 147 10.39 -10.15 9.63
C LYS A 147 11.80 -9.78 9.19
N TRP A 148 12.30 -10.45 8.15
CA TRP A 148 13.68 -10.30 7.68
C TRP A 148 14.03 -8.85 7.31
N TRP A 149 13.06 -8.05 6.94
CA TRP A 149 13.21 -6.62 6.65
C TRP A 149 13.59 -5.76 7.88
N ASP A 150 13.52 -6.30 9.09
CA ASP A 150 13.95 -5.65 10.33
C ASP A 150 15.37 -6.07 10.75
N TRP A 151 16.03 -6.94 10.00
CA TRP A 151 17.41 -7.34 10.27
C TRP A 151 18.40 -6.24 9.91
N SER A 152 19.61 -6.31 10.52
CA SER A 152 20.74 -5.48 10.12
C SER A 152 21.17 -5.82 8.69
N VAL A 153 21.81 -4.87 8.02
CA VAL A 153 22.32 -5.07 6.65
C VAL A 153 23.28 -6.29 6.60
N ASP A 154 24.18 -6.41 7.57
CA ASP A 154 25.13 -7.53 7.64
C ASP A 154 24.40 -8.88 7.72
N LYS A 155 23.35 -8.94 8.54
CA LYS A 155 22.53 -10.14 8.66
C LYS A 155 21.78 -10.45 7.36
N ILE A 156 21.23 -9.44 6.70
CA ILE A 156 20.58 -9.63 5.40
C ILE A 156 21.60 -10.18 4.39
N GLN A 157 22.81 -9.64 4.34
CA GLN A 157 23.87 -10.11 3.45
C GLN A 157 24.26 -11.57 3.72
N GLU A 158 24.39 -11.97 4.98
CA GLU A 158 24.67 -13.36 5.37
C GLU A 158 23.56 -14.31 4.88
N PHE A 159 22.30 -13.91 5.02
CA PHE A 159 21.14 -14.74 4.69
C PHE A 159 20.64 -14.57 3.24
N LEU A 160 21.21 -13.63 2.48
CA LEU A 160 20.77 -13.28 1.13
C LEU A 160 20.66 -14.48 0.18
N PRO A 161 21.63 -15.44 0.13
CA PRO A 161 21.49 -16.60 -0.74
C PRO A 161 20.26 -17.46 -0.45
N TYR A 162 19.89 -17.58 0.83
CA TYR A 162 18.73 -18.37 1.26
C TYR A 162 17.41 -17.62 1.00
N LEU A 163 17.39 -16.31 1.20
CA LEU A 163 16.24 -15.46 0.86
C LEU A 163 15.95 -15.51 -0.65
N MET A 164 16.99 -15.44 -1.48
CA MET A 164 16.85 -15.47 -2.94
C MET A 164 16.41 -16.84 -3.48
N ASN A 165 16.86 -17.93 -2.85
CA ASN A 165 16.54 -19.28 -3.26
C ASN A 165 15.26 -19.84 -2.61
N GLY A 166 14.64 -19.07 -1.70
CA GLY A 166 13.43 -19.50 -0.99
C GLY A 166 13.66 -20.62 0.03
N ASP A 167 14.89 -20.74 0.55
CA ASP A 167 15.29 -21.80 1.49
C ASP A 167 14.98 -21.40 2.95
N LEU A 168 13.69 -21.37 3.26
CA LEU A 168 13.21 -20.96 4.58
C LEU A 168 13.67 -21.89 5.70
N GLU A 169 13.77 -23.19 5.43
CA GLU A 169 14.21 -24.17 6.44
C GLU A 169 15.63 -23.86 6.94
N LYS A 170 16.55 -23.52 6.05
CA LYS A 170 17.91 -23.09 6.43
C LYS A 170 17.90 -21.78 7.20
N ILE A 171 17.08 -20.81 6.79
CA ILE A 171 16.98 -19.55 7.49
C ILE A 171 16.55 -19.78 8.95
N VAL A 172 15.51 -20.60 9.15
CA VAL A 172 14.99 -20.92 10.49
C VAL A 172 16.03 -21.70 11.32
N ALA A 173 16.71 -22.68 10.71
CA ALA A 173 17.75 -23.47 11.39
C ALA A 173 18.94 -22.62 11.83
N MET A 174 19.38 -21.65 11.03
CA MET A 174 20.49 -20.75 11.36
C MET A 174 20.11 -19.70 12.40
N LYS A 175 18.84 -19.23 12.41
CA LYS A 175 18.37 -18.25 13.39
C LYS A 175 18.34 -18.80 14.81
N ASN A 176 18.21 -20.11 14.97
CA ASN A 176 18.12 -20.80 16.26
C ASN A 176 19.50 -21.25 16.82
N ARG A 177 20.59 -20.89 16.15
CA ARG A 177 21.99 -21.08 16.61
C ARG A 177 22.52 -19.79 17.21
#